data_1cac0c5e8d5bd78186c660e6fa70d227
#
_entry.id   1cac0c5e8d5bd78186c660e6fa70d227
#
_cell.length_a   1.000
_cell.length_b   1.000
_cell.length_c   1.000
_cell.angle_alpha   90.00
_cell.angle_beta   90.00
_cell.angle_gamma   90.00
#
_symmetry.space_group_name_H-M   'P 1'
#
loop_
_entity.id
_entity.type
_entity.pdbx_description
1 polymer ?
#
loop_
_entity_poly.entity_id
_entity_poly.type
_entity_poly.pdbx_seq_one_letter_code
_entity_poly.pdbx_strand_id
1 'polypeptide(L)'
;MRFADTNEKFGSEGTIANRVLRITFLLPGPPSVPVGGYRVVYTYANRLAQRGHRVNVVHAGKLGQFEPPEPTAWKTLRKAYRYWSRLKPAIFPPRVSWHTFHPRVKLVFLKGEPINRVMPSSDVVVATAWTTAEYLQHYSQDKGERFYLIQHLETWQGKEARALATWQLPFHKIVVSRWLYTQGMERGLDDMIHIPIAVDHEIFHPGNTLGLRNISILGMYNPAPWKGGRDLIAVMDQLRDLYPAVPILLFGVTERPPDLPLSIDYVQNPAQKTLADFYRTYAIFVHTSYLEGWALPPAEAMASGCLFVGTDSRGNRDYAVPEVNSVLVEPGDTEGLVKRVAHVMEDTVLQQRLQEEGLRTLAKFHWENSTDALERYFLRYQD
;
A
#
# COMPACT_ATOMS: atom_id res chain seq x y z
N MET A 1 7.16 -8.18 -26.02
CA MET A 1 8.32 -8.58 -25.21
C MET A 1 7.81 -9.48 -24.09
N ARG A 2 8.15 -10.79 -24.13
CA ARG A 2 7.75 -11.70 -23.05
C ARG A 2 8.60 -11.35 -21.84
N PHE A 3 7.98 -10.82 -20.80
CA PHE A 3 8.63 -10.62 -19.50
C PHE A 3 8.89 -12.03 -18.94
N ALA A 4 10.15 -12.32 -18.65
CA ALA A 4 10.52 -13.55 -17.96
C ALA A 4 9.71 -13.63 -16.66
N ASP A 5 8.96 -14.71 -16.49
CA ASP A 5 8.27 -15.01 -15.25
C ASP A 5 9.32 -15.03 -14.14
N THR A 6 9.08 -14.29 -13.06
CA THR A 6 10.02 -14.22 -11.92
C THR A 6 10.34 -15.58 -11.33
N ASN A 7 9.54 -16.60 -11.64
CA ASN A 7 9.81 -18.01 -11.31
C ASN A 7 11.02 -18.61 -12.04
N GLU A 8 11.45 -18.09 -13.20
CA GLU A 8 12.62 -18.63 -13.91
C GLU A 8 13.96 -18.20 -13.30
N LYS A 9 14.01 -17.12 -12.49
CA LYS A 9 15.24 -16.75 -11.77
C LYS A 9 15.46 -17.57 -10.47
N PHE A 10 14.50 -18.35 -10.06
CA PHE A 10 14.62 -19.27 -8.93
C PHE A 10 14.96 -20.66 -9.50
N GLY A 11 16.25 -20.90 -9.75
CA GLY A 11 16.76 -22.21 -10.16
C GLY A 11 16.27 -23.33 -9.25
N SER A 12 16.08 -24.53 -9.82
CA SER A 12 15.56 -25.75 -9.23
C SER A 12 16.15 -26.09 -7.85
N GLU A 13 15.23 -26.39 -6.92
CA GLU A 13 15.34 -27.34 -5.80
C GLU A 13 16.71 -27.60 -5.18
N GLY A 14 17.26 -26.61 -4.49
CA GLY A 14 18.07 -26.89 -3.30
C GLY A 14 17.10 -26.94 -2.11
N THR A 15 17.17 -27.97 -1.30
CA THR A 15 16.45 -28.08 -0.03
C THR A 15 16.74 -26.83 0.79
N ILE A 16 15.81 -25.84 0.79
CA ILE A 16 15.94 -24.65 1.61
C ILE A 16 15.89 -25.16 3.04
N ALA A 17 17.05 -25.17 3.70
CA ALA A 17 17.17 -25.58 5.09
C ALA A 17 16.15 -24.78 5.90
N ASN A 18 15.52 -25.44 6.86
CA ASN A 18 14.53 -24.88 7.81
C ASN A 18 15.22 -23.86 8.76
N ARG A 19 15.87 -22.81 8.14
CA ARG A 19 16.62 -21.80 8.87
C ARG A 19 15.66 -20.74 9.41
N VAL A 20 15.64 -20.61 10.73
CA VAL A 20 14.87 -19.55 11.41
C VAL A 20 15.66 -18.26 11.38
N LEU A 21 15.15 -17.25 10.67
CA LEU A 21 15.76 -15.93 10.57
C LEU A 21 15.26 -14.97 11.66
N ARG A 22 16.14 -14.05 12.06
CA ARG A 22 15.81 -12.83 12.80
C ARG A 22 15.61 -11.72 11.79
N ILE A 23 14.38 -11.27 11.59
CA ILE A 23 14.01 -10.29 10.58
C ILE A 23 13.57 -9.00 11.26
N THR A 24 14.08 -7.87 10.85
CA THR A 24 13.69 -6.56 11.36
C THR A 24 13.19 -5.67 10.22
N PHE A 25 11.90 -5.31 10.27
CA PHE A 25 11.33 -4.27 9.41
C PHE A 25 11.46 -2.91 10.12
N LEU A 26 12.04 -1.93 9.44
CA LEU A 26 12.14 -0.55 9.92
C LEU A 26 11.13 0.32 9.18
N LEU A 27 10.17 0.86 9.92
CA LEU A 27 9.14 1.77 9.42
C LEU A 27 9.35 3.19 9.95
N PRO A 28 8.81 4.21 9.27
CA PRO A 28 8.56 5.52 9.87
C PRO A 28 7.70 5.39 11.14
N GLY A 29 7.32 6.49 11.78
CA GLY A 29 6.54 6.46 13.02
C GLY A 29 5.24 5.62 12.92
N PRO A 30 4.70 5.15 14.05
CA PRO A 30 3.49 4.33 14.05
C PRO A 30 2.28 5.14 13.56
N PRO A 31 1.52 4.65 12.58
CA PRO A 31 0.31 5.32 12.10
C PRO A 31 -0.86 5.08 13.07
N SER A 32 -1.62 6.13 13.35
CA SER A 32 -2.83 6.07 14.19
C SER A 32 -4.06 5.52 13.44
N VAL A 33 -4.01 5.51 12.11
CA VAL A 33 -5.07 5.04 11.21
C VAL A 33 -4.50 4.04 10.20
N PRO A 34 -5.33 3.22 9.56
CA PRO A 34 -4.89 2.30 8.53
C PRO A 34 -4.15 3.00 7.37
N VAL A 35 -2.97 2.50 7.04
CA VAL A 35 -2.14 2.95 5.91
C VAL A 35 -1.70 1.73 5.12
N GLY A 36 -1.93 1.73 3.80
CA GLY A 36 -1.70 0.57 2.93
C GLY A 36 -0.29 0.00 3.02
N GLY A 37 0.75 0.84 2.90
CA GLY A 37 2.14 0.40 2.97
C GLY A 37 2.53 -0.22 4.32
N TYR A 38 1.96 0.28 5.42
CA TYR A 38 2.16 -0.34 6.74
C TYR A 38 1.43 -1.68 6.84
N ARG A 39 0.22 -1.79 6.30
CA ARG A 39 -0.54 -3.05 6.30
C ARG A 39 0.21 -4.14 5.56
N VAL A 40 0.85 -3.83 4.44
CA VAL A 40 1.70 -4.75 3.69
C VAL A 40 2.83 -5.30 4.58
N VAL A 41 3.58 -4.42 5.24
CA VAL A 41 4.68 -4.81 6.13
C VAL A 41 4.20 -5.65 7.32
N TYR A 42 3.08 -5.26 7.93
CA TYR A 42 2.51 -6.00 9.06
C TYR A 42 1.99 -7.38 8.65
N THR A 43 1.43 -7.50 7.45
CA THR A 43 1.01 -8.80 6.89
C THR A 43 2.22 -9.71 6.67
N TYR A 44 3.30 -9.21 6.05
CA TYR A 44 4.54 -9.98 5.93
C TYR A 44 5.11 -10.38 7.30
N ALA A 45 5.14 -9.44 8.25
CA ALA A 45 5.64 -9.73 9.60
C ALA A 45 4.85 -10.87 10.28
N ASN A 46 3.52 -10.84 10.19
CA ASN A 46 2.67 -11.90 10.73
C ASN A 46 2.93 -13.25 10.06
N ARG A 47 2.96 -13.29 8.73
CA ARG A 47 3.13 -14.53 7.96
C ARG A 47 4.51 -15.15 8.15
N LEU A 48 5.56 -14.34 8.17
CA LEU A 48 6.92 -14.81 8.48
C LEU A 48 7.03 -15.33 9.93
N ALA A 49 6.37 -14.67 10.86
CA ALA A 49 6.31 -15.15 12.25
C ALA A 49 5.52 -16.47 12.41
N GLN A 50 4.44 -16.67 11.63
CA GLN A 50 3.70 -17.93 11.54
C GLN A 50 4.59 -19.07 11.03
N ARG A 51 5.51 -18.79 10.11
CA ARG A 51 6.51 -19.74 9.57
C ARG A 51 7.69 -20.01 10.51
N GLY A 52 7.68 -19.40 11.69
CA GLY A 52 8.68 -19.67 12.75
C GLY A 52 9.80 -18.64 12.85
N HIS A 53 9.89 -17.67 11.96
CA HIS A 53 10.90 -16.61 12.05
C HIS A 53 10.68 -15.69 13.25
N ARG A 54 11.77 -15.06 13.72
CA ARG A 54 11.74 -14.07 14.80
C ARG A 54 11.64 -12.66 14.17
N VAL A 55 10.47 -12.06 14.22
CA VAL A 55 10.20 -10.82 13.50
C VAL A 55 10.08 -9.63 14.45
N ASN A 56 10.87 -8.59 14.21
CA ASN A 56 10.73 -7.29 14.84
C ASN A 56 10.12 -6.29 13.84
N VAL A 57 9.16 -5.51 14.29
CA VAL A 57 8.65 -4.34 13.57
C VAL A 57 9.03 -3.09 14.37
N VAL A 58 10.00 -2.34 13.87
CA VAL A 58 10.55 -1.16 14.52
C VAL A 58 9.95 0.09 13.92
N HIS A 59 9.29 0.90 14.74
CA HIS A 59 8.77 2.21 14.37
C HIS A 59 9.73 3.29 14.89
N ALA A 60 10.26 4.10 13.97
CA ALA A 60 11.13 5.22 14.30
C ALA A 60 10.34 6.32 15.03
N GLY A 61 10.87 6.87 16.12
CA GLY A 61 10.25 8.00 16.82
C GLY A 61 10.52 9.33 16.12
N LYS A 62 11.61 9.39 15.38
CA LYS A 62 12.05 10.51 14.56
C LYS A 62 12.79 10.01 13.33
N LEU A 63 12.67 10.74 12.24
CA LEU A 63 13.48 10.60 11.03
C LEU A 63 13.88 12.02 10.58
N GLY A 64 15.11 12.41 10.73
CA GLY A 64 15.52 13.80 10.43
C GLY A 64 17.01 14.08 10.54
N GLN A 65 17.83 13.11 10.90
CA GLN A 65 19.27 13.30 11.05
C GLN A 65 19.94 13.80 9.76
N PHE A 66 19.39 13.37 8.61
CA PHE A 66 19.93 13.70 7.28
C PHE A 66 19.21 14.87 6.62
N GLU A 67 18.27 15.54 7.31
CA GLU A 67 17.66 16.76 6.80
C GLU A 67 18.59 17.94 6.95
N PRO A 68 18.68 18.84 5.94
CA PRO A 68 19.47 20.07 6.09
C PRO A 68 18.92 20.89 7.27
N PRO A 69 19.79 21.62 8.00
CA PRO A 69 19.38 22.42 9.15
C PRO A 69 18.36 23.48 8.72
N GLU A 70 17.20 23.51 9.41
CA GLU A 70 16.14 24.50 9.14
C GLU A 70 16.58 25.93 9.52
N PRO A 71 16.04 26.95 8.82
CA PRO A 71 16.25 28.36 9.19
C PRO A 71 15.83 28.65 10.65
N THR A 72 16.59 29.47 11.32
CA THR A 72 16.52 29.71 12.78
C THR A 72 15.15 30.27 13.25
N ALA A 73 14.43 31.00 12.41
CA ALA A 73 13.15 31.64 12.76
C ALA A 73 12.00 30.64 13.11
N TRP A 74 12.03 29.43 12.57
CA TRP A 74 11.02 28.39 12.84
C TRP A 74 11.33 27.52 14.07
N LYS A 75 12.54 27.62 14.62
CA LYS A 75 12.98 26.78 15.76
C LYS A 75 12.22 27.10 17.05
N THR A 76 11.79 28.34 17.24
CA THR A 76 11.17 28.80 18.50
C THR A 76 9.71 28.33 18.64
N LEU A 77 8.91 28.43 17.58
CA LEU A 77 7.52 27.96 17.56
C LEU A 77 7.45 26.41 17.65
N ARG A 78 8.38 25.71 17.01
CA ARG A 78 8.51 24.25 17.11
C ARG A 78 8.96 23.78 18.51
N LYS A 79 9.69 24.61 19.27
CA LYS A 79 10.14 24.25 20.62
C LYS A 79 8.97 24.09 21.60
N ALA A 80 7.98 24.97 21.51
CA ALA A 80 6.75 24.87 22.30
C ALA A 80 5.89 23.66 21.87
N TYR A 81 5.69 23.47 20.58
CA TYR A 81 4.96 22.30 20.04
C TYR A 81 5.65 20.98 20.39
N ARG A 82 6.99 20.92 20.36
CA ARG A 82 7.77 19.74 20.78
C ARG A 82 7.72 19.47 22.28
N TYR A 83 7.59 20.49 23.13
CA TYR A 83 7.40 20.29 24.57
C TYR A 83 6.07 19.59 24.86
N TRP A 84 4.99 20.06 24.22
CA TRP A 84 3.65 19.46 24.33
C TRP A 84 3.58 18.05 23.69
N SER A 85 4.22 17.84 22.57
CA SER A 85 4.26 16.54 21.92
C SER A 85 5.09 15.49 22.66
N ARG A 86 6.03 15.92 23.51
CA ARG A 86 6.81 15.01 24.39
C ARG A 86 6.04 14.51 25.61
N LEU A 87 5.04 15.24 26.06
CA LEU A 87 4.18 14.82 27.19
C LEU A 87 3.11 13.81 26.77
N LYS A 88 2.59 13.88 25.54
CA LYS A 88 1.60 12.92 25.02
C LYS A 88 2.07 11.47 25.03
N PRO A 89 3.30 11.09 24.59
CA PRO A 89 3.74 9.69 24.59
C PRO A 89 3.99 9.09 25.97
N ALA A 90 4.14 9.92 27.02
CA ALA A 90 4.31 9.44 28.39
C ALA A 90 2.98 9.00 29.01
N ILE A 91 1.87 9.57 28.55
CA ILE A 91 0.51 9.27 29.04
C ILE A 91 -0.14 8.18 28.17
N PHE A 92 0.13 8.18 26.85
CA PHE A 92 -0.39 7.21 25.90
C PHE A 92 0.79 6.64 25.08
N PRO A 93 1.29 5.44 25.43
CA PRO A 93 2.35 4.82 24.63
C PRO A 93 1.84 4.62 23.18
N PRO A 94 2.69 4.80 22.16
CA PRO A 94 2.31 4.60 20.79
C PRO A 94 1.81 3.16 20.59
N ARG A 95 0.67 3.02 19.95
CA ARG A 95 0.04 1.73 19.66
C ARG A 95 -0.43 1.70 18.22
N VAL A 96 -0.36 0.52 17.62
CA VAL A 96 -1.05 0.20 16.36
C VAL A 96 -2.28 -0.62 16.74
N SER A 97 -3.43 0.03 16.83
CA SER A 97 -4.69 -0.58 17.29
C SER A 97 -5.57 -1.14 16.18
N TRP A 98 -5.28 -0.76 14.94
CA TRP A 98 -6.08 -1.12 13.77
C TRP A 98 -5.60 -2.39 13.05
N HIS A 99 -4.53 -3.04 13.54
CA HIS A 99 -3.99 -4.27 12.99
C HIS A 99 -3.72 -5.28 14.10
N THR A 100 -4.04 -6.54 13.86
CA THR A 100 -3.76 -7.65 14.79
C THR A 100 -2.42 -8.28 14.46
N PHE A 101 -1.53 -8.35 15.43
CA PHE A 101 -0.22 -8.95 15.26
C PHE A 101 -0.17 -10.39 15.79
N HIS A 102 0.56 -11.22 15.08
CA HIS A 102 0.89 -12.55 15.55
C HIS A 102 1.71 -12.46 16.86
N PRO A 103 1.49 -13.32 17.89
CA PRO A 103 2.16 -13.21 19.19
C PRO A 103 3.69 -13.24 19.15
N ARG A 104 4.28 -13.81 18.10
CA ARG A 104 5.74 -13.85 17.90
C ARG A 104 6.31 -12.60 17.23
N VAL A 105 5.48 -11.68 16.76
CA VAL A 105 5.94 -10.38 16.22
C VAL A 105 6.21 -9.43 17.37
N LYS A 106 7.43 -8.93 17.45
CA LYS A 106 7.83 -7.96 18.46
C LYS A 106 7.71 -6.54 17.90
N LEU A 107 6.79 -5.76 18.45
CA LEU A 107 6.68 -4.33 18.14
C LEU A 107 7.68 -3.53 18.98
N VAL A 108 8.45 -2.67 18.33
CA VAL A 108 9.42 -1.79 18.98
C VAL A 108 9.11 -0.35 18.57
N PHE A 109 8.84 0.51 19.54
CA PHE A 109 8.58 1.93 19.34
C PHE A 109 9.73 2.75 19.87
N LEU A 110 10.55 3.30 18.96
CA LEU A 110 11.68 4.13 19.34
C LEU A 110 11.19 5.52 19.72
N LYS A 111 11.80 6.12 20.75
CA LYS A 111 11.54 7.52 21.13
C LYS A 111 12.30 8.52 20.25
N GLY A 112 13.32 8.08 19.55
CA GLY A 112 14.22 8.88 18.73
C GLY A 112 14.46 8.26 17.36
N GLU A 113 15.61 8.61 16.79
CA GLU A 113 16.04 8.10 15.49
C GLU A 113 16.49 6.64 15.56
N PRO A 114 16.27 5.87 14.48
CA PRO A 114 16.67 4.47 14.41
C PRO A 114 18.17 4.32 14.11
N ILE A 115 19.03 4.86 14.98
CA ILE A 115 20.48 4.76 14.84
C ILE A 115 20.97 3.34 15.19
N ASN A 116 22.11 2.96 14.68
CA ASN A 116 22.67 1.61 14.79
C ASN A 116 22.56 0.98 16.19
N ARG A 117 22.92 1.73 17.24
CA ARG A 117 22.97 1.22 18.62
C ARG A 117 21.62 0.83 19.22
N VAL A 118 20.49 1.38 18.71
CA VAL A 118 19.14 1.11 19.25
C VAL A 118 18.39 0.06 18.43
N MET A 119 18.95 -0.32 17.28
CA MET A 119 18.36 -1.34 16.43
C MET A 119 18.68 -2.73 16.92
N PRO A 120 17.72 -3.68 16.87
CA PRO A 120 17.97 -5.07 17.23
C PRO A 120 18.99 -5.69 16.28
N SER A 121 19.78 -6.65 16.79
CA SER A 121 20.61 -7.52 15.94
C SER A 121 19.71 -8.48 15.19
N SER A 122 19.96 -8.66 13.89
CA SER A 122 19.14 -9.39 12.97
C SER A 122 19.98 -10.14 11.94
N ASP A 123 19.37 -11.05 11.19
CA ASP A 123 19.96 -11.67 10.01
C ASP A 123 19.54 -10.88 8.76
N VAL A 124 18.36 -10.27 8.81
CA VAL A 124 17.77 -9.44 7.75
C VAL A 124 17.23 -8.13 8.34
N VAL A 125 17.58 -7.00 7.75
CA VAL A 125 16.98 -5.69 8.05
C VAL A 125 16.40 -5.08 6.79
N VAL A 126 15.13 -4.64 6.87
CA VAL A 126 14.35 -4.16 5.72
C VAL A 126 13.96 -2.70 5.93
N ALA A 127 14.42 -1.80 5.07
CA ALA A 127 13.86 -0.46 4.94
C ALA A 127 12.52 -0.53 4.22
N THR A 128 11.55 0.29 4.62
CA THR A 128 10.19 0.28 4.06
C THR A 128 9.76 1.64 3.48
N ALA A 129 10.64 2.63 3.56
CA ALA A 129 10.49 3.96 3.00
C ALA A 129 11.88 4.54 2.73
N TRP A 130 11.99 5.51 1.81
CA TRP A 130 13.27 6.15 1.50
C TRP A 130 13.95 6.75 2.76
N THR A 131 13.16 7.36 3.64
CA THR A 131 13.66 7.92 4.90
C THR A 131 14.24 6.86 5.83
N THR A 132 13.78 5.63 5.79
CA THR A 132 14.34 4.52 6.58
C THR A 132 15.56 3.90 5.89
N ALA A 133 15.60 3.91 4.56
CA ALA A 133 16.75 3.42 3.78
C ALA A 133 18.01 4.23 4.06
N GLU A 134 17.88 5.55 4.26
CA GLU A 134 19.02 6.40 4.62
C GLU A 134 19.71 6.00 5.94
N TYR A 135 18.98 5.41 6.88
CA TYR A 135 19.59 4.94 8.14
C TYR A 135 20.29 3.59 7.96
N LEU A 136 19.74 2.70 7.14
CA LEU A 136 20.30 1.35 6.95
C LEU A 136 21.74 1.37 6.43
N GLN A 137 22.12 2.35 5.61
CA GLN A 137 23.48 2.45 5.08
C GLN A 137 24.56 2.60 6.19
N HIS A 138 24.16 3.06 7.37
CA HIS A 138 25.05 3.28 8.50
C HIS A 138 25.02 2.16 9.54
N TYR A 139 24.31 1.05 9.27
CA TYR A 139 24.25 -0.07 10.20
C TYR A 139 25.48 -0.97 10.08
N SER A 140 25.93 -1.49 11.22
CA SER A 140 26.96 -2.51 11.28
C SER A 140 26.42 -3.88 10.81
N GLN A 141 27.32 -4.80 10.49
CA GLN A 141 26.98 -6.13 9.97
C GLN A 141 26.09 -6.96 10.91
N ASP A 142 26.19 -6.74 12.24
CA ASP A 142 25.33 -7.41 13.22
C ASP A 142 23.84 -7.06 13.12
N LYS A 143 23.47 -6.06 12.30
CA LYS A 143 22.09 -5.72 11.98
C LYS A 143 21.53 -6.53 10.79
N GLY A 144 22.37 -7.30 10.15
CA GLY A 144 21.99 -8.25 9.08
C GLY A 144 22.09 -7.66 7.67
N GLU A 145 21.82 -8.52 6.71
CA GLU A 145 21.73 -8.13 5.30
C GLU A 145 20.64 -7.09 5.07
N ARG A 146 20.94 -6.14 4.20
CA ARG A 146 20.12 -4.93 4.01
C ARG A 146 19.22 -5.07 2.80
N PHE A 147 17.93 -4.98 3.06
CA PHE A 147 16.89 -5.00 2.04
C PHE A 147 16.13 -3.69 2.01
N TYR A 148 15.60 -3.34 0.85
CA TYR A 148 14.70 -2.21 0.69
C TYR A 148 13.42 -2.63 -0.01
N LEU A 149 12.32 -2.62 0.72
CA LEU A 149 10.97 -2.86 0.19
C LEU A 149 10.41 -1.53 -0.32
N ILE A 150 10.47 -1.35 -1.62
CA ILE A 150 10.03 -0.15 -2.34
C ILE A 150 8.57 -0.31 -2.71
N GLN A 151 7.72 0.43 -2.03
CA GLN A 151 6.27 0.35 -2.20
C GLN A 151 5.68 1.51 -3.04
N HIS A 152 6.48 2.54 -3.32
CA HIS A 152 6.12 3.71 -4.13
C HIS A 152 7.39 4.46 -4.54
N LEU A 153 7.31 5.38 -5.53
CA LEU A 153 8.44 6.28 -5.84
C LEU A 153 8.73 7.26 -4.70
N GLU A 154 7.71 7.58 -3.90
CA GLU A 154 7.79 8.52 -2.77
C GLU A 154 8.28 9.92 -3.17
N THR A 155 7.94 10.37 -4.37
CA THR A 155 8.42 11.63 -4.99
C THR A 155 7.64 12.88 -4.57
N TRP A 156 6.76 12.75 -3.58
CA TRP A 156 5.99 13.88 -3.05
C TRP A 156 6.82 14.81 -2.15
N GLN A 157 6.38 16.06 -2.03
CA GLN A 157 6.94 17.08 -1.14
C GLN A 157 8.31 17.64 -1.55
N GLY A 158 8.65 17.62 -2.86
CA GLY A 158 9.89 18.23 -3.35
C GLY A 158 11.19 17.52 -2.93
N LYS A 159 11.09 16.28 -2.48
CA LYS A 159 12.23 15.44 -2.05
C LYS A 159 12.55 14.32 -3.05
N GLU A 160 12.08 14.44 -4.28
CA GLU A 160 12.19 13.42 -5.33
C GLU A 160 13.63 12.94 -5.55
N ALA A 161 14.57 13.86 -5.78
CA ALA A 161 15.96 13.51 -6.02
C ALA A 161 16.56 12.71 -4.85
N ARG A 162 16.21 13.07 -3.61
CA ARG A 162 16.70 12.40 -2.39
C ARG A 162 16.06 11.01 -2.24
N ALA A 163 14.75 10.89 -2.47
CA ALA A 163 14.05 9.61 -2.43
C ALA A 163 14.62 8.65 -3.49
N LEU A 164 14.80 9.12 -4.72
CA LEU A 164 15.37 8.31 -5.81
C LEU A 164 16.85 7.96 -5.58
N ALA A 165 17.63 8.82 -4.93
CA ALA A 165 19.03 8.52 -4.57
C ALA A 165 19.12 7.30 -3.64
N THR A 166 18.12 7.04 -2.78
CA THR A 166 18.12 5.85 -1.93
C THR A 166 17.98 4.53 -2.70
N TRP A 167 17.46 4.59 -3.93
CA TRP A 167 17.37 3.40 -4.80
C TRP A 167 18.76 2.94 -5.28
N GLN A 168 19.76 3.84 -5.30
CA GLN A 168 21.14 3.53 -5.66
C GLN A 168 21.95 2.94 -4.49
N LEU A 169 21.40 2.90 -3.28
CA LEU A 169 22.10 2.30 -2.15
C LEU A 169 22.35 0.81 -2.40
N PRO A 170 23.47 0.24 -1.92
CA PRO A 170 23.86 -1.15 -2.15
C PRO A 170 23.03 -2.13 -1.30
N PHE A 171 21.73 -2.12 -1.49
CA PHE A 171 20.76 -2.97 -0.80
C PHE A 171 20.09 -3.91 -1.78
N HIS A 172 19.61 -5.06 -1.31
CA HIS A 172 18.77 -5.95 -2.08
C HIS A 172 17.37 -5.33 -2.20
N LYS A 173 16.93 -5.02 -3.40
CA LYS A 173 15.70 -4.26 -3.64
C LYS A 173 14.54 -5.17 -3.98
N ILE A 174 13.40 -4.89 -3.35
CA ILE A 174 12.13 -5.56 -3.58
C ILE A 174 11.14 -4.47 -3.98
N VAL A 175 10.56 -4.61 -5.17
CA VAL A 175 9.54 -3.70 -5.69
C VAL A 175 8.20 -4.40 -5.76
N VAL A 176 7.12 -3.67 -5.45
CA VAL A 176 5.78 -4.27 -5.30
C VAL A 176 4.96 -4.29 -6.59
N SER A 177 5.45 -3.70 -7.67
CA SER A 177 4.78 -3.70 -8.97
C SER A 177 5.76 -3.72 -10.13
N ARG A 178 5.28 -4.21 -11.28
CA ARG A 178 6.05 -4.19 -12.54
C ARG A 178 6.38 -2.78 -12.98
N TRP A 179 5.49 -1.84 -12.70
CA TRP A 179 5.76 -0.44 -12.98
C TRP A 179 6.97 0.09 -12.19
N LEU A 180 7.05 -0.18 -10.88
CA LEU A 180 8.21 0.19 -10.05
C LEU A 180 9.47 -0.56 -10.51
N TYR A 181 9.35 -1.81 -10.95
CA TYR A 181 10.45 -2.56 -11.54
C TYR A 181 10.99 -1.86 -12.80
N THR A 182 10.11 -1.46 -13.72
CA THR A 182 10.47 -0.70 -14.91
C THR A 182 11.15 0.62 -14.54
N GLN A 183 10.61 1.33 -13.55
CA GLN A 183 11.20 2.58 -13.05
C GLN A 183 12.63 2.39 -12.50
N GLY A 184 12.92 1.27 -11.88
CA GLY A 184 14.26 0.94 -11.42
C GLY A 184 15.20 0.58 -12.60
N MET A 185 14.75 -0.24 -13.54
CA MET A 185 15.52 -0.58 -14.73
C MET A 185 15.91 0.64 -15.57
N GLU A 186 14.99 1.59 -15.75
CA GLU A 186 15.25 2.87 -16.42
C GLU A 186 16.32 3.73 -15.71
N ARG A 187 16.57 3.46 -14.44
CA ARG A 187 17.61 4.10 -13.61
C ARG A 187 18.89 3.28 -13.46
N GLY A 188 19.01 2.20 -14.25
CA GLY A 188 20.20 1.34 -14.26
C GLY A 188 20.29 0.39 -13.07
N LEU A 189 19.17 0.07 -12.42
CA LEU A 189 19.12 -0.92 -11.34
C LEU A 189 18.77 -2.29 -11.91
N ASP A 190 19.71 -3.20 -11.89
CA ASP A 190 19.59 -4.58 -12.41
C ASP A 190 19.39 -5.62 -11.28
N ASP A 191 19.74 -5.27 -10.02
CA ASP A 191 19.57 -6.12 -8.84
C ASP A 191 18.29 -5.76 -8.08
N MET A 192 17.16 -6.07 -8.70
CA MET A 192 15.83 -5.92 -8.09
C MET A 192 15.00 -7.16 -8.34
N ILE A 193 14.11 -7.46 -7.39
CA ILE A 193 13.09 -8.48 -7.55
C ILE A 193 11.69 -7.84 -7.47
N HIS A 194 10.79 -8.27 -8.34
CA HIS A 194 9.38 -7.95 -8.27
C HIS A 194 8.65 -9.00 -7.44
N ILE A 195 8.09 -8.58 -6.31
CA ILE A 195 7.19 -9.38 -5.49
C ILE A 195 5.88 -8.62 -5.38
N PRO A 196 4.82 -9.02 -6.09
CA PRO A 196 3.54 -8.30 -6.06
C PRO A 196 2.92 -8.36 -4.68
N ILE A 197 2.21 -7.30 -4.32
CA ILE A 197 1.30 -7.32 -3.17
C ILE A 197 0.14 -8.26 -3.48
N ALA A 198 -0.54 -8.74 -2.47
CA ALA A 198 -1.66 -9.64 -2.60
C ALA A 198 -2.91 -9.13 -1.90
N VAL A 199 -4.03 -9.78 -2.14
CA VAL A 199 -5.30 -9.53 -1.46
C VAL A 199 -5.51 -10.58 -0.37
N ASP A 200 -6.11 -10.18 0.72
CA ASP A 200 -6.57 -11.09 1.77
C ASP A 200 -7.93 -11.66 1.40
N HIS A 201 -7.93 -12.84 0.75
CA HIS A 201 -9.13 -13.49 0.26
C HIS A 201 -10.00 -14.09 1.37
N GLU A 202 -9.52 -14.18 2.62
CA GLU A 202 -10.36 -14.53 3.76
C GLU A 202 -11.32 -13.39 4.13
N ILE A 203 -10.92 -12.15 3.81
CA ILE A 203 -11.68 -10.93 4.10
C ILE A 203 -12.37 -10.41 2.84
N PHE A 204 -11.62 -10.27 1.76
CA PHE A 204 -12.07 -9.68 0.50
C PHE A 204 -12.38 -10.78 -0.53
N HIS A 205 -13.63 -11.19 -0.56
CA HIS A 205 -14.16 -12.23 -1.44
C HIS A 205 -15.63 -11.90 -1.79
N PRO A 206 -16.18 -12.43 -2.89
CA PRO A 206 -17.53 -12.05 -3.37
C PRO A 206 -18.68 -12.57 -2.47
N GLY A 207 -18.39 -13.40 -1.47
CA GLY A 207 -19.42 -14.06 -0.67
C GLY A 207 -20.15 -15.17 -1.46
N ASN A 208 -21.40 -15.43 -1.08
CA ASN A 208 -22.23 -16.45 -1.72
C ASN A 208 -23.07 -15.91 -2.89
N THR A 209 -23.05 -14.60 -3.14
CA THR A 209 -23.83 -13.93 -4.20
C THR A 209 -22.92 -13.58 -5.37
N LEU A 210 -22.75 -14.52 -6.28
CA LEU A 210 -22.19 -14.24 -7.60
C LEU A 210 -23.34 -13.76 -8.51
N GLY A 211 -23.15 -12.62 -9.17
CA GLY A 211 -24.11 -12.04 -10.10
C GLY A 211 -24.10 -10.51 -10.07
N LEU A 212 -24.79 -9.92 -11.03
CA LEU A 212 -24.89 -8.47 -11.12
C LEU A 212 -25.66 -7.90 -9.92
N ARG A 213 -25.12 -6.84 -9.38
CA ARG A 213 -25.68 -6.11 -8.24
C ARG A 213 -26.54 -4.95 -8.72
N ASN A 214 -27.46 -4.50 -7.88
CA ASN A 214 -28.13 -3.23 -8.13
C ASN A 214 -27.09 -2.11 -8.25
N ILE A 215 -27.27 -1.27 -9.26
CA ILE A 215 -26.34 -0.17 -9.54
C ILE A 215 -26.19 0.72 -8.31
N SER A 216 -24.95 0.84 -7.87
CA SER A 216 -24.53 1.62 -6.69
C SER A 216 -23.04 1.90 -6.78
N ILE A 217 -22.59 3.04 -6.27
CA ILE A 217 -21.24 3.54 -6.47
C ILE A 217 -20.54 3.70 -5.13
N LEU A 218 -19.33 3.18 -5.04
CA LEU A 218 -18.45 3.28 -3.89
C LEU A 218 -17.16 3.99 -4.30
N GLY A 219 -16.63 4.86 -3.44
CA GLY A 219 -15.33 5.49 -3.66
C GLY A 219 -14.52 5.64 -2.39
N MET A 220 -13.18 5.67 -2.50
CA MET A 220 -12.30 5.93 -1.37
C MET A 220 -11.71 7.34 -1.44
N TYR A 221 -12.11 8.19 -0.52
CA TYR A 221 -11.55 9.53 -0.37
C TYR A 221 -10.24 9.53 0.40
N ASN A 222 -9.26 10.26 -0.14
CA ASN A 222 -8.01 10.57 0.56
C ASN A 222 -7.57 11.99 0.19
N PRO A 223 -7.23 12.85 1.17
CA PRO A 223 -6.88 14.26 0.93
C PRO A 223 -5.49 14.47 0.32
N ALA A 224 -4.65 13.43 0.24
CA ALA A 224 -3.33 13.56 -0.36
C ALA A 224 -3.44 13.90 -1.86
N PRO A 225 -2.72 14.93 -2.36
CA PRO A 225 -2.89 15.41 -3.74
C PRO A 225 -2.77 14.31 -4.80
N TRP A 226 -1.83 13.39 -4.64
CA TRP A 226 -1.63 12.30 -5.61
C TRP A 226 -2.72 11.21 -5.56
N LYS A 227 -3.63 11.27 -4.59
CA LYS A 227 -4.77 10.35 -4.47
C LYS A 227 -6.03 10.84 -5.18
N GLY A 228 -6.01 12.04 -5.76
CA GLY A 228 -7.12 12.56 -6.56
C GLY A 228 -8.43 12.75 -5.79
N GLY A 229 -8.37 13.05 -4.48
CA GLY A 229 -9.57 13.17 -3.65
C GLY A 229 -10.53 14.26 -4.13
N ARG A 230 -10.02 15.37 -4.69
CA ARG A 230 -10.86 16.44 -5.29
C ARG A 230 -11.55 15.96 -6.55
N ASP A 231 -10.84 15.20 -7.39
CA ASP A 231 -11.40 14.64 -8.62
C ASP A 231 -12.51 13.63 -8.28
N LEU A 232 -12.30 12.83 -7.22
CA LEU A 232 -13.33 11.90 -6.75
C LEU A 232 -14.60 12.64 -6.36
N ILE A 233 -14.49 13.73 -5.58
CA ILE A 233 -15.66 14.53 -5.18
C ILE A 233 -16.36 15.09 -6.42
N ALA A 234 -15.61 15.68 -7.36
CA ALA A 234 -16.17 16.24 -8.58
C ALA A 234 -16.89 15.19 -9.45
N VAL A 235 -16.32 13.99 -9.58
CA VAL A 235 -16.93 12.87 -10.29
C VAL A 235 -18.22 12.41 -9.60
N MET A 236 -18.19 12.26 -8.28
CA MET A 236 -19.36 11.81 -7.52
C MET A 236 -20.50 12.83 -7.50
N ASP A 237 -20.17 14.12 -7.48
CA ASP A 237 -21.15 15.21 -7.57
C ASP A 237 -21.86 15.20 -8.93
N GLN A 238 -21.13 15.13 -10.03
CA GLN A 238 -21.71 14.99 -11.36
C GLN A 238 -22.56 13.74 -11.53
N LEU A 239 -22.11 12.58 -11.01
CA LEU A 239 -22.89 11.34 -11.04
C LEU A 239 -24.16 11.43 -10.20
N ARG A 240 -24.13 12.15 -9.07
CA ARG A 240 -25.31 12.40 -8.25
C ARG A 240 -26.34 13.24 -8.99
N ASP A 241 -25.91 14.27 -9.72
CA ASP A 241 -26.78 15.13 -10.50
C ASP A 241 -27.43 14.37 -11.67
N LEU A 242 -26.66 13.55 -12.37
CA LEU A 242 -27.13 12.76 -13.51
C LEU A 242 -28.01 11.58 -13.09
N TYR A 243 -27.73 10.95 -11.95
CA TYR A 243 -28.37 9.74 -11.46
C TYR A 243 -28.82 9.88 -9.99
N PRO A 244 -29.78 10.73 -9.66
CA PRO A 244 -30.15 11.06 -8.27
C PRO A 244 -30.67 9.85 -7.46
N ALA A 245 -31.18 8.81 -8.12
CA ALA A 245 -31.65 7.59 -7.47
C ALA A 245 -30.56 6.55 -7.16
N VAL A 246 -29.35 6.71 -7.73
CA VAL A 246 -28.25 5.75 -7.54
C VAL A 246 -27.59 5.97 -6.18
N PRO A 247 -27.50 4.94 -5.32
CA PRO A 247 -26.78 5.05 -4.06
C PRO A 247 -25.29 5.33 -4.29
N ILE A 248 -24.74 6.38 -3.65
CA ILE A 248 -23.31 6.73 -3.68
C ILE A 248 -22.81 6.81 -2.26
N LEU A 249 -21.74 6.06 -1.97
CA LEU A 249 -21.03 6.08 -0.69
C LEU A 249 -19.55 6.38 -0.89
N LEU A 250 -19.02 7.33 -0.15
CA LEU A 250 -17.58 7.48 0.01
C LEU A 250 -17.15 7.01 1.40
N PHE A 251 -15.93 6.50 1.46
CA PHE A 251 -15.28 6.22 2.74
C PHE A 251 -13.84 6.74 2.74
N GLY A 252 -13.28 6.96 3.92
CA GLY A 252 -11.89 7.41 4.06
C GLY A 252 -11.46 7.38 5.52
N VAL A 253 -10.17 7.58 5.79
CA VAL A 253 -9.63 7.61 7.17
C VAL A 253 -9.76 8.98 7.84
N THR A 254 -9.97 10.04 7.06
CA THR A 254 -10.15 11.41 7.54
C THR A 254 -11.61 11.71 7.82
N GLU A 255 -11.87 12.84 8.44
CA GLU A 255 -13.23 13.39 8.55
C GLU A 255 -13.85 13.60 7.17
N ARG A 256 -15.18 13.68 7.13
CA ARG A 256 -15.93 13.98 5.91
C ARG A 256 -15.38 15.27 5.28
N PRO A 257 -15.04 15.26 3.97
CA PRO A 257 -14.64 16.47 3.28
C PRO A 257 -15.72 17.55 3.35
N PRO A 258 -15.37 18.82 3.62
CA PRO A 258 -16.35 19.89 3.71
C PRO A 258 -17.02 20.23 2.37
N ASP A 259 -16.35 19.94 1.27
CA ASP A 259 -16.80 20.14 -0.11
C ASP A 259 -17.58 18.93 -0.68
N LEU A 260 -17.74 17.84 0.08
CA LEU A 260 -18.56 16.71 -0.34
C LEU A 260 -20.05 17.04 -0.18
N PRO A 261 -20.89 16.95 -1.24
CA PRO A 261 -22.33 17.18 -1.19
C PRO A 261 -23.02 16.36 -0.09
N LEU A 262 -23.95 16.97 0.63
CA LEU A 262 -24.69 16.29 1.71
C LEU A 262 -25.55 15.12 1.23
N SER A 263 -25.89 15.09 -0.07
CA SER A 263 -26.61 14.00 -0.73
C SER A 263 -25.77 12.75 -0.97
N ILE A 264 -24.45 12.78 -0.70
CA ILE A 264 -23.54 11.65 -0.84
C ILE A 264 -23.16 11.16 0.56
N ASP A 265 -23.36 9.89 0.85
CA ASP A 265 -23.00 9.31 2.14
C ASP A 265 -21.48 9.22 2.33
N TYR A 266 -21.04 9.33 3.60
CA TYR A 266 -19.63 9.21 3.95
C TYR A 266 -19.44 8.40 5.22
N VAL A 267 -18.52 7.42 5.19
CA VAL A 267 -18.15 6.65 6.37
C VAL A 267 -16.66 6.87 6.68
N GLN A 268 -16.42 7.46 7.86
CA GLN A 268 -15.06 7.67 8.34
C GLN A 268 -14.48 6.39 8.94
N ASN A 269 -13.27 6.03 8.49
CA ASN A 269 -12.43 4.97 9.05
C ASN A 269 -13.19 3.65 9.32
N PRO A 270 -13.86 3.07 8.29
CA PRO A 270 -14.60 1.82 8.46
C PRO A 270 -13.67 0.70 8.92
N ALA A 271 -14.15 -0.15 9.81
CA ALA A 271 -13.46 -1.38 10.16
C ALA A 271 -13.27 -2.26 8.92
N GLN A 272 -12.22 -3.07 8.88
CA GLN A 272 -11.89 -3.88 7.70
C GLN A 272 -13.04 -4.81 7.27
N LYS A 273 -13.78 -5.37 8.23
CA LYS A 273 -14.98 -6.17 7.95
C LYS A 273 -16.09 -5.35 7.27
N THR A 274 -16.36 -4.15 7.79
CA THR A 274 -17.34 -3.21 7.22
C THR A 274 -16.92 -2.79 5.79
N LEU A 275 -15.63 -2.55 5.58
CA LEU A 275 -15.09 -2.24 4.26
C LEU A 275 -15.29 -3.40 3.27
N ALA A 276 -15.06 -4.64 3.71
CA ALA A 276 -15.33 -5.81 2.90
C ALA A 276 -16.83 -5.96 2.58
N ASP A 277 -17.71 -5.61 3.53
CA ASP A 277 -19.16 -5.58 3.30
C ASP A 277 -19.54 -4.52 2.26
N PHE A 278 -18.92 -3.33 2.28
CA PHE A 278 -19.11 -2.32 1.24
C PHE A 278 -18.72 -2.86 -0.14
N TYR A 279 -17.52 -3.44 -0.27
CA TYR A 279 -17.08 -4.03 -1.53
C TYR A 279 -17.97 -5.20 -2.01
N ARG A 280 -18.65 -5.91 -1.12
CA ARG A 280 -19.63 -6.95 -1.51
C ARG A 280 -20.98 -6.38 -1.90
N THR A 281 -21.35 -5.23 -1.38
CA THR A 281 -22.68 -4.63 -1.56
C THR A 281 -22.76 -3.72 -2.77
N TYR A 282 -21.75 -2.84 -2.93
CA TYR A 282 -21.74 -1.86 -4.00
C TYR A 282 -21.30 -2.49 -5.32
N ALA A 283 -21.94 -2.04 -6.44
CA ALA A 283 -21.67 -2.58 -7.77
C ALA A 283 -20.35 -2.06 -8.36
N ILE A 284 -20.12 -0.75 -8.27
CA ILE A 284 -19.00 -0.07 -8.92
C ILE A 284 -18.11 0.59 -7.88
N PHE A 285 -16.80 0.33 -7.97
CA PHE A 285 -15.78 1.03 -7.20
C PHE A 285 -15.05 2.05 -8.08
N VAL A 286 -15.09 3.32 -7.68
CA VAL A 286 -14.43 4.42 -8.40
C VAL A 286 -13.16 4.84 -7.67
N HIS A 287 -12.07 4.99 -8.42
CA HIS A 287 -10.75 5.36 -7.89
C HIS A 287 -10.07 6.39 -8.79
N THR A 288 -9.53 7.46 -8.20
CA THR A 288 -9.04 8.65 -8.91
C THR A 288 -7.56 8.97 -8.66
N SER A 289 -6.79 8.05 -8.10
CA SER A 289 -5.37 8.30 -7.79
C SER A 289 -4.55 8.58 -9.05
N TYR A 290 -3.68 9.58 -8.98
CA TYR A 290 -2.74 9.92 -10.04
C TYR A 290 -1.59 8.94 -10.15
N LEU A 291 -1.13 8.44 -9.00
CA LEU A 291 0.02 7.57 -8.91
C LEU A 291 -0.07 6.63 -7.71
N GLU A 292 0.14 5.34 -7.94
CA GLU A 292 0.15 4.30 -6.92
C GLU A 292 1.35 3.38 -7.09
N GLY A 293 1.81 2.79 -5.99
CA GLY A 293 2.77 1.71 -6.06
C GLY A 293 2.15 0.39 -6.52
N TRP A 294 0.95 0.05 -6.01
CA TRP A 294 0.18 -1.13 -6.39
C TRP A 294 -1.35 -0.92 -6.33
N ALA A 295 -1.84 0.02 -5.53
CA ALA A 295 -3.25 0.33 -5.31
C ALA A 295 -4.08 -0.83 -4.70
N LEU A 296 -3.99 -1.02 -3.38
CA LEU A 296 -4.75 -2.05 -2.65
C LEU A 296 -6.28 -1.91 -2.78
N PRO A 297 -6.90 -0.72 -2.63
CA PRO A 297 -8.36 -0.60 -2.59
C PRO A 297 -9.08 -1.11 -3.84
N PRO A 298 -8.67 -0.78 -5.08
CA PRO A 298 -9.32 -1.35 -6.25
C PRO A 298 -9.11 -2.87 -6.38
N ALA A 299 -7.96 -3.40 -5.97
CA ALA A 299 -7.74 -4.84 -5.97
C ALA A 299 -8.66 -5.57 -4.97
N GLU A 300 -8.85 -5.03 -3.76
CA GLU A 300 -9.78 -5.55 -2.75
C GLU A 300 -11.24 -5.48 -3.24
N ALA A 301 -11.62 -4.39 -3.91
CA ALA A 301 -12.93 -4.23 -4.51
C ALA A 301 -13.18 -5.28 -5.60
N MET A 302 -12.25 -5.44 -6.54
CA MET A 302 -12.34 -6.46 -7.60
C MET A 302 -12.38 -7.88 -7.04
N ALA A 303 -11.56 -8.20 -6.04
CA ALA A 303 -11.56 -9.51 -5.37
C ALA A 303 -12.88 -9.79 -4.64
N SER A 304 -13.62 -8.75 -4.28
CA SER A 304 -14.96 -8.83 -3.69
C SER A 304 -16.09 -8.82 -4.73
N GLY A 305 -15.77 -8.81 -6.03
CA GLY A 305 -16.71 -8.80 -7.13
C GLY A 305 -17.30 -7.42 -7.46
N CYS A 306 -16.71 -6.32 -6.96
CA CYS A 306 -17.05 -4.97 -7.35
C CYS A 306 -16.40 -4.63 -8.70
N LEU A 307 -17.09 -3.90 -9.57
CA LEU A 307 -16.56 -3.46 -10.86
C LEU A 307 -15.61 -2.29 -10.67
N PHE A 308 -14.39 -2.39 -11.19
CA PHE A 308 -13.41 -1.33 -11.05
C PHE A 308 -13.47 -0.36 -12.24
N VAL A 309 -13.79 0.90 -11.97
CA VAL A 309 -13.75 2.03 -12.90
C VAL A 309 -12.87 3.12 -12.29
N GLY A 310 -11.81 3.56 -12.96
CA GLY A 310 -10.92 4.54 -12.33
C GLY A 310 -9.78 5.00 -13.22
N THR A 311 -8.78 5.61 -12.59
CA THR A 311 -7.61 6.11 -13.30
C THR A 311 -6.53 5.04 -13.46
N ASP A 312 -5.78 5.12 -14.55
CA ASP A 312 -4.53 4.37 -14.72
C ASP A 312 -3.45 4.95 -13.81
N SER A 313 -3.42 4.50 -12.58
CA SER A 313 -2.48 4.96 -11.56
C SER A 313 -1.13 4.22 -11.59
N ARG A 314 -0.79 3.60 -12.70
CA ARG A 314 0.46 2.87 -13.00
C ARG A 314 0.60 1.56 -12.20
N GLY A 315 0.62 1.62 -10.87
CA GLY A 315 0.77 0.42 -10.03
C GLY A 315 -0.40 -0.55 -10.11
N ASN A 316 -1.58 -0.11 -10.50
CA ASN A 316 -2.74 -0.96 -10.71
C ASN A 316 -2.66 -1.83 -11.98
N ARG A 317 -1.74 -1.53 -12.92
CA ARG A 317 -1.53 -2.29 -14.16
C ARG A 317 -1.09 -3.75 -13.94
N ASP A 318 -0.69 -4.11 -12.74
CA ASP A 318 -0.35 -5.50 -12.41
C ASP A 318 -1.58 -6.41 -12.44
N TYR A 319 -2.76 -5.86 -12.16
CA TYR A 319 -4.02 -6.61 -12.09
C TYR A 319 -5.16 -5.98 -12.90
N ALA A 320 -5.15 -4.68 -13.16
CA ALA A 320 -6.19 -3.99 -13.92
C ALA A 320 -5.81 -3.91 -15.41
N VAL A 321 -6.57 -4.59 -16.25
CA VAL A 321 -6.40 -4.62 -17.70
C VAL A 321 -7.59 -3.89 -18.33
N PRO A 322 -7.36 -2.73 -18.99
CA PRO A 322 -8.43 -1.95 -19.57
C PRO A 322 -9.32 -2.76 -20.51
N GLU A 323 -10.63 -2.56 -20.45
CA GLU A 323 -11.67 -3.19 -21.25
C GLU A 323 -11.78 -4.72 -21.08
N VAL A 324 -10.94 -5.33 -20.24
CA VAL A 324 -10.99 -6.76 -19.91
C VAL A 324 -11.63 -6.96 -18.55
N ASN A 325 -11.03 -6.43 -17.48
CA ASN A 325 -11.47 -6.58 -16.10
C ASN A 325 -11.62 -5.27 -15.34
N SER A 326 -11.39 -4.16 -16.02
CA SER A 326 -11.48 -2.80 -15.45
C SER A 326 -11.74 -1.79 -16.57
N VAL A 327 -12.22 -0.61 -16.19
CA VAL A 327 -12.33 0.53 -17.09
C VAL A 327 -11.45 1.65 -16.57
N LEU A 328 -10.46 2.02 -17.37
CA LEU A 328 -9.45 2.99 -16.96
C LEU A 328 -9.46 4.23 -17.85
N VAL A 329 -9.25 5.40 -17.22
CA VAL A 329 -9.00 6.69 -17.86
C VAL A 329 -7.66 7.24 -17.44
N GLU A 330 -7.15 8.26 -18.14
CA GLU A 330 -5.94 8.95 -17.67
C GLU A 330 -6.21 9.72 -16.36
N PRO A 331 -5.23 9.80 -15.44
CA PRO A 331 -5.37 10.60 -14.23
C PRO A 331 -5.74 12.05 -14.51
N GLY A 332 -6.74 12.58 -13.79
CA GLY A 332 -7.27 13.93 -13.97
C GLY A 332 -8.39 14.06 -15.02
N ASP A 333 -8.68 13.01 -15.79
CA ASP A 333 -9.82 13.00 -16.74
C ASP A 333 -11.14 12.70 -16.01
N THR A 334 -11.64 13.69 -15.29
CA THR A 334 -12.89 13.55 -14.51
C THR A 334 -14.12 13.41 -15.40
N GLU A 335 -14.18 14.13 -16.53
CA GLU A 335 -15.30 14.02 -17.48
C GLU A 335 -15.34 12.65 -18.16
N GLY A 336 -14.20 12.16 -18.59
CA GLY A 336 -14.08 10.81 -19.14
C GLY A 336 -14.49 9.76 -18.11
N LEU A 337 -14.09 9.93 -16.86
CA LEU A 337 -14.43 8.99 -15.78
C LEU A 337 -15.95 8.95 -15.52
N VAL A 338 -16.64 10.11 -15.49
CA VAL A 338 -18.11 10.18 -15.39
C VAL A 338 -18.78 9.42 -16.55
N LYS A 339 -18.36 9.68 -17.80
CA LYS A 339 -18.91 8.99 -18.99
C LYS A 339 -18.68 7.48 -18.93
N ARG A 340 -17.50 7.05 -18.44
CA ARG A 340 -17.17 5.61 -18.34
C ARG A 340 -17.95 4.91 -17.23
N VAL A 341 -18.18 5.58 -16.09
CA VAL A 341 -19.06 5.05 -15.03
C VAL A 341 -20.49 4.91 -15.56
N ALA A 342 -21.03 5.94 -16.23
CA ALA A 342 -22.35 5.91 -16.83
C ALA A 342 -22.50 4.75 -17.84
N HIS A 343 -21.51 4.57 -18.73
CA HIS A 343 -21.50 3.46 -19.69
C HIS A 343 -21.52 2.10 -18.99
N VAL A 344 -20.69 1.90 -17.95
CA VAL A 344 -20.71 0.64 -17.20
C VAL A 344 -22.04 0.42 -16.49
N MET A 345 -22.73 1.46 -16.02
CA MET A 345 -24.05 1.33 -15.40
C MET A 345 -25.14 0.83 -16.36
N GLU A 346 -25.01 1.13 -17.65
CA GLU A 346 -26.01 0.81 -18.69
C GLU A 346 -25.73 -0.52 -19.43
N ASP A 347 -24.47 -0.99 -19.43
CA ASP A 347 -24.04 -2.18 -20.17
C ASP A 347 -23.87 -3.40 -19.26
N THR A 348 -24.94 -4.21 -19.16
CA THR A 348 -24.93 -5.43 -18.32
C THR A 348 -23.95 -6.50 -18.82
N VAL A 349 -23.68 -6.58 -20.13
CA VAL A 349 -22.71 -7.53 -20.70
C VAL A 349 -21.30 -7.14 -20.29
N LEU A 350 -20.99 -5.85 -20.35
CA LEU A 350 -19.73 -5.31 -19.86
C LEU A 350 -19.57 -5.56 -18.35
N GLN A 351 -20.62 -5.28 -17.56
CA GLN A 351 -20.59 -5.52 -16.11
C GLN A 351 -20.25 -6.97 -15.78
N GLN A 352 -20.91 -7.93 -16.43
CA GLN A 352 -20.65 -9.35 -16.20
C GLN A 352 -19.20 -9.72 -16.53
N ARG A 353 -18.71 -9.28 -17.69
CA ARG A 353 -17.32 -9.53 -18.11
C ARG A 353 -16.31 -8.95 -17.13
N LEU A 354 -16.48 -7.68 -16.73
CA LEU A 354 -15.58 -7.02 -15.79
C LEU A 354 -15.52 -7.76 -14.44
N GLN A 355 -16.68 -8.22 -13.95
CA GLN A 355 -16.77 -8.96 -12.69
C GLN A 355 -16.06 -10.32 -12.79
N GLU A 356 -16.36 -11.12 -13.80
CA GLU A 356 -15.79 -12.46 -13.97
C GLU A 356 -14.27 -12.41 -14.16
N GLU A 357 -13.80 -11.54 -15.06
CA GLU A 357 -12.36 -11.39 -15.32
C GLU A 357 -11.61 -10.72 -14.15
N GLY A 358 -12.28 -9.81 -13.43
CA GLY A 358 -11.75 -9.22 -12.21
C GLY A 358 -11.49 -10.28 -11.15
N LEU A 359 -12.49 -11.08 -10.84
CA LEU A 359 -12.37 -12.20 -9.88
C LEU A 359 -11.30 -13.21 -10.31
N ARG A 360 -11.27 -13.60 -11.60
CA ARG A 360 -10.28 -14.54 -12.17
C ARG A 360 -8.85 -13.99 -12.02
N THR A 361 -8.68 -12.70 -12.24
CA THR A 361 -7.37 -12.05 -12.16
C THR A 361 -6.90 -11.98 -10.72
N LEU A 362 -7.72 -11.49 -9.81
CA LEU A 362 -7.34 -11.31 -8.41
C LEU A 362 -7.15 -12.64 -7.66
N ALA A 363 -7.80 -13.72 -8.11
CA ALA A 363 -7.56 -15.07 -7.59
C ALA A 363 -6.11 -15.56 -7.71
N LYS A 364 -5.24 -14.85 -8.45
CA LYS A 364 -3.81 -15.18 -8.58
C LYS A 364 -2.94 -14.48 -7.54
N PHE A 365 -3.44 -13.43 -6.89
CA PHE A 365 -2.70 -12.60 -5.96
C PHE A 365 -2.93 -13.05 -4.51
N HIS A 366 -2.24 -14.10 -4.10
CA HIS A 366 -2.29 -14.68 -2.76
C HIS A 366 -1.09 -14.28 -1.92
N TRP A 367 -1.33 -13.89 -0.67
CA TRP A 367 -0.27 -13.57 0.29
C TRP A 367 0.72 -14.71 0.51
N GLU A 368 0.30 -15.95 0.34
CA GLU A 368 1.20 -17.10 0.47
C GLU A 368 2.32 -17.04 -0.55
N ASN A 369 1.97 -16.82 -1.83
CA ASN A 369 2.94 -16.71 -2.93
C ASN A 369 3.91 -15.54 -2.73
N SER A 370 3.40 -14.38 -2.31
CA SER A 370 4.23 -13.20 -2.05
C SER A 370 5.16 -13.42 -0.86
N THR A 371 4.67 -14.11 0.18
CA THR A 371 5.49 -14.45 1.37
C THR A 371 6.55 -15.49 1.04
N ASP A 372 6.22 -16.52 0.25
CA ASP A 372 7.18 -17.52 -0.24
C ASP A 372 8.32 -16.88 -1.03
N ALA A 373 7.99 -15.97 -1.93
CA ALA A 373 8.97 -15.24 -2.72
C ALA A 373 9.89 -14.37 -1.84
N LEU A 374 9.29 -13.67 -0.87
CA LEU A 374 10.04 -12.81 0.07
C LEU A 374 10.97 -13.62 0.96
N GLU A 375 10.48 -14.72 1.54
CA GLU A 375 11.25 -15.60 2.42
C GLU A 375 12.43 -16.24 1.66
N ARG A 376 12.18 -16.78 0.46
CA ARG A 376 13.25 -17.33 -0.40
C ARG A 376 14.30 -16.28 -0.75
N TYR A 377 13.86 -15.05 -1.02
CA TYR A 377 14.78 -13.96 -1.32
C TYR A 377 15.65 -13.59 -0.12
N PHE A 378 15.11 -13.59 1.09
CA PHE A 378 15.89 -13.37 2.31
C PHE A 378 16.89 -14.50 2.55
N LEU A 379 16.45 -15.75 2.42
CA LEU A 379 17.31 -16.94 2.64
C LEU A 379 18.50 -17.01 1.69
N ARG A 380 18.34 -16.56 0.44
CA ARG A 380 19.41 -16.56 -0.57
C ARG A 380 20.67 -15.80 -0.15
N TYR A 381 20.57 -14.83 0.73
CA TYR A 381 21.66 -13.96 1.16
C TYR A 381 22.11 -14.24 2.61
N GLN A 382 21.89 -15.46 3.08
CA GLN A 382 22.23 -15.86 4.45
C GLN A 382 23.33 -16.92 4.52
N ASP A 383 23.97 -17.21 3.43
CA ASP A 383 25.07 -18.18 3.36
C ASP A 383 26.42 -17.54 3.72
#